data_d973dee3490f6cfe1add0ea9b78af4b4
#
_entry.id   d973dee3490f6cfe1add0ea9b78af4b4
#
_cell.length_a   1.000
_cell.length_b   1.000
_cell.length_c   1.000
_cell.angle_alpha   90.00
_cell.angle_beta   90.00
_cell.angle_gamma   90.00
#
_symmetry.space_group_name_H-M   'P 1'
#
loop_
_entity.id
_entity.type
_entity.pdbx_description
1 polymer ?
#
loop_
_entity_poly.entity_id
_entity_poly.type
_entity_poly.pdbx_seq_one_letter_code
_entity_poly.pdbx_strand_id
1 'polypeptide(L)'
;MKRKLMTVTIIASMIAASLTGCGSTGSTASTTTTTEAAATTETGASDTSSETAANDLNIMIETPVESLDPQIGQDGTSFEVIADFTDGLMQMDAEGAPIPAIAESYELSEDGLTYTFHLRDDAKWSNGVEVTAADFVFGWQRAVDPKNACEYSYMMSDIGQVKNAAEIIAGEKDKSELGVTALDDTTLQVELNVPVSYFLSLMYFPTFYPVNEEFYNTCADTFASSPETTLANGAFVLDSYEPAATTIHLRCV
;
A
#
# COMPACT_ATOMS: atom_id res chain seq x y z
N MET A 1 -4.12 37.68 -40.30
CA MET A 1 -4.02 37.24 -41.72
C MET A 1 -3.11 36.04 -41.82
N LYS A 2 -3.55 35.03 -42.56
CA LYS A 2 -2.91 33.75 -42.94
C LYS A 2 -2.75 32.68 -41.85
N ARG A 3 -3.82 31.86 -41.71
CA ARG A 3 -3.82 30.50 -41.15
C ARG A 3 -3.00 29.58 -42.08
N LYS A 4 -2.04 28.84 -41.51
CA LYS A 4 -1.42 27.67 -42.17
C LYS A 4 -2.08 26.40 -41.64
N LEU A 5 -2.85 25.75 -42.49
CA LEU A 5 -3.33 24.40 -42.34
C LEU A 5 -2.14 23.43 -42.48
N MET A 6 -1.93 22.55 -41.53
CA MET A 6 -0.95 21.49 -41.63
C MET A 6 -1.69 20.16 -41.71
N THR A 7 -1.63 19.57 -42.90
CA THR A 7 -2.26 18.29 -43.27
C THR A 7 -1.39 17.17 -42.71
N VAL A 8 -1.95 16.30 -41.87
CA VAL A 8 -1.30 15.08 -41.41
C VAL A 8 -1.78 13.91 -42.24
N THR A 9 -0.85 13.31 -42.97
CA THR A 9 -1.09 12.13 -43.82
C THR A 9 -0.86 10.89 -42.96
N ILE A 10 -1.92 10.08 -42.79
CA ILE A 10 -1.88 8.77 -42.11
C ILE A 10 -1.55 7.73 -43.18
N ILE A 11 -0.39 7.02 -42.96
CA ILE A 11 -0.01 5.85 -43.77
C ILE A 11 -0.40 4.63 -42.95
N ALA A 12 -1.38 3.88 -43.44
CA ALA A 12 -1.77 2.56 -42.95
C ALA A 12 -0.96 1.50 -43.70
N SER A 13 -0.17 0.70 -42.96
CA SER A 13 0.51 -0.50 -43.50
C SER A 13 -0.15 -1.74 -42.96
N MET A 14 -0.87 -2.45 -43.82
CA MET A 14 -1.35 -3.82 -43.60
C MET A 14 -0.21 -4.79 -43.87
N ILE A 15 0.07 -5.69 -42.93
CA ILE A 15 0.84 -6.91 -43.18
C ILE A 15 -0.05 -8.09 -42.85
N ALA A 16 -0.38 -8.85 -43.90
CA ALA A 16 -1.01 -10.15 -43.82
C ALA A 16 0.09 -11.22 -43.70
N ALA A 17 -0.01 -12.12 -42.76
CA ALA A 17 0.81 -13.32 -42.70
C ALA A 17 -0.05 -14.56 -42.63
N SER A 18 0.21 -15.45 -43.54
CA SER A 18 -0.42 -16.68 -43.94
C SER A 18 -0.20 -17.83 -42.97
N LEU A 19 -1.30 -18.59 -42.79
CA LEU A 19 -1.32 -19.94 -42.20
C LEU A 19 -0.86 -21.00 -43.24
N THR A 20 -0.04 -21.94 -42.77
CA THR A 20 0.10 -23.31 -43.25
C THR A 20 0.58 -24.14 -42.06
N GLY A 21 0.04 -25.22 -41.55
CA GLY A 21 -0.75 -26.28 -42.12
C GLY A 21 0.01 -27.59 -41.97
N CYS A 22 -0.68 -28.64 -41.47
CA CYS A 22 -0.36 -30.07 -41.44
C CYS A 22 0.56 -30.55 -40.30
N GLY A 23 0.25 -31.50 -39.44
CA GLY A 23 -0.61 -32.67 -39.61
C GLY A 23 0.18 -33.97 -39.32
N SER A 24 -0.41 -34.80 -38.49
CA SER A 24 -0.37 -36.28 -38.59
C SER A 24 0.24 -37.03 -37.39
N THR A 25 -0.64 -37.59 -36.60
CA THR A 25 -0.88 -39.01 -36.18
C THR A 25 0.35 -39.93 -35.94
N GLY A 26 0.29 -40.63 -34.82
CA GLY A 26 1.07 -41.84 -34.58
C GLY A 26 0.91 -42.40 -33.16
N SER A 27 0.06 -43.38 -33.07
CA SER A 27 -0.27 -44.23 -31.90
C SER A 27 0.85 -45.28 -31.67
N THR A 28 0.88 -45.82 -30.46
CA THR A 28 1.14 -47.22 -30.03
C THR A 28 2.22 -47.36 -28.94
N ALA A 29 1.74 -47.72 -27.79
CA ALA A 29 1.86 -48.99 -27.06
C ALA A 29 3.18 -49.34 -26.33
N SER A 30 3.01 -49.47 -25.03
CA SER A 30 3.44 -50.56 -24.13
C SER A 30 4.86 -51.12 -24.24
N THR A 31 5.59 -51.10 -23.14
CA THR A 31 6.17 -52.34 -22.58
C THR A 31 6.63 -52.10 -21.12
N THR A 32 6.08 -52.91 -20.24
CA THR A 32 6.44 -53.17 -18.85
C THR A 32 7.81 -53.80 -18.76
N THR A 33 8.69 -53.36 -17.89
CA THR A 33 9.75 -54.23 -17.34
C THR A 33 9.95 -53.95 -15.88
N THR A 34 9.60 -54.91 -15.10
CA THR A 34 9.86 -55.07 -13.67
C THR A 34 11.33 -55.43 -13.49
N THR A 35 12.05 -54.80 -12.57
CA THR A 35 13.20 -55.40 -11.93
C THR A 35 13.29 -54.96 -10.50
N GLU A 36 13.45 -55.94 -9.65
CA GLU A 36 13.33 -56.01 -8.20
C GLU A 36 14.65 -55.62 -7.48
N ALA A 37 14.49 -55.06 -6.28
CA ALA A 37 15.30 -55.18 -5.09
C ALA A 37 16.70 -54.54 -5.02
N ALA A 38 16.80 -53.61 -4.08
CA ALA A 38 17.77 -53.71 -2.97
C ALA A 38 17.34 -52.76 -1.83
N ALA A 39 17.01 -53.35 -0.69
CA ALA A 39 16.78 -52.65 0.56
C ALA A 39 18.09 -52.07 1.12
N THR A 40 18.10 -50.81 1.43
CA THR A 40 19.07 -50.24 2.37
C THR A 40 18.30 -49.45 3.43
N THR A 41 18.30 -49.97 4.62
CA THR A 41 17.79 -49.38 5.84
C THR A 41 18.66 -48.20 6.20
N GLU A 42 18.12 -47.00 6.11
CA GLU A 42 18.70 -45.83 6.79
C GLU A 42 17.69 -45.28 7.79
N THR A 43 18.20 -45.12 8.95
CA THR A 43 17.64 -44.78 10.24
C THR A 43 16.94 -43.42 10.16
N GLY A 44 15.73 -43.37 10.71
CA GLY A 44 14.89 -42.18 10.78
C GLY A 44 15.56 -40.97 11.43
N ALA A 45 15.57 -39.89 10.71
CA ALA A 45 15.49 -38.59 11.29
C ALA A 45 13.99 -38.24 11.29
N SER A 46 13.43 -38.21 12.48
CA SER A 46 12.07 -37.64 12.70
C SER A 46 12.16 -36.16 12.44
N ASP A 47 11.87 -35.77 11.22
CA ASP A 47 11.55 -34.41 10.91
C ASP A 47 10.17 -34.12 11.53
N THR A 48 10.22 -33.58 12.74
CA THR A 48 9.05 -32.94 13.32
C THR A 48 8.86 -31.64 12.52
N SER A 49 8.28 -31.74 11.34
CA SER A 49 7.67 -30.61 10.69
C SER A 49 6.54 -30.16 11.63
N SER A 50 6.82 -29.18 12.45
CA SER A 50 5.81 -28.32 13.02
C SER A 50 4.97 -27.84 11.86
N GLU A 51 3.74 -28.36 11.73
CA GLU A 51 2.70 -27.72 10.95
C GLU A 51 2.40 -26.37 11.62
N THR A 52 3.20 -25.36 11.32
CA THR A 52 2.78 -23.98 11.39
C THR A 52 1.72 -23.87 10.31
N ALA A 53 0.47 -23.73 10.72
CA ALA A 53 -0.64 -23.46 9.82
C ALA A 53 -0.22 -22.30 8.92
N ALA A 54 -0.49 -22.45 7.62
CA ALA A 54 -0.09 -21.52 6.56
C ALA A 54 -0.81 -20.17 6.73
N ASN A 55 -0.26 -19.30 7.57
CA ASN A 55 -0.66 -17.90 7.71
C ASN A 55 0.41 -16.95 7.13
N ASP A 56 1.37 -17.51 6.37
CA ASP A 56 2.45 -16.74 5.80
C ASP A 56 2.09 -16.34 4.37
N LEU A 57 2.15 -15.06 4.06
CA LEU A 57 2.04 -14.53 2.71
C LEU A 57 3.43 -14.47 2.09
N ASN A 58 3.60 -15.13 0.95
CA ASN A 58 4.83 -15.09 0.17
C ASN A 58 4.59 -14.27 -1.10
N ILE A 59 5.20 -13.11 -1.19
CA ILE A 59 5.11 -12.21 -2.33
C ILE A 59 6.49 -12.15 -2.99
N MET A 60 6.50 -12.22 -4.31
CA MET A 60 7.71 -11.96 -5.10
C MET A 60 7.79 -10.46 -5.38
N ILE A 61 8.86 -9.82 -4.93
CA ILE A 61 9.16 -8.42 -5.23
C ILE A 61 10.29 -8.34 -6.27
N GLU A 62 10.17 -7.44 -7.23
CA GLU A 62 11.13 -7.30 -8.34
C GLU A 62 12.34 -6.45 -7.95
N THR A 63 12.16 -5.51 -7.02
CA THR A 63 13.21 -4.59 -6.57
C THR A 63 13.27 -4.60 -5.04
N PRO A 64 14.44 -4.31 -4.43
CA PRO A 64 14.52 -4.13 -2.99
C PRO A 64 13.56 -3.04 -2.49
N VAL A 65 13.01 -3.23 -1.30
CA VAL A 65 12.24 -2.20 -0.60
C VAL A 65 13.20 -1.12 -0.11
N GLU A 66 12.93 0.13 -0.46
CA GLU A 66 13.77 1.27 -0.06
C GLU A 66 13.36 1.83 1.30
N SER A 67 12.07 1.83 1.61
CA SER A 67 11.54 2.31 2.88
C SER A 67 10.22 1.64 3.23
N LEU A 68 10.00 1.35 4.51
CA LEU A 68 8.71 0.91 5.06
C LEU A 68 7.96 2.05 5.77
N ASP A 69 8.52 3.27 5.79
CA ASP A 69 7.82 4.46 6.30
C ASP A 69 6.83 4.97 5.24
N PRO A 70 5.52 4.99 5.52
CA PRO A 70 4.50 5.35 4.53
C PRO A 70 4.62 6.78 3.99
N GLN A 71 5.22 7.70 4.75
CA GLN A 71 5.43 9.08 4.30
C GLN A 71 6.79 9.31 3.60
N ILE A 72 7.73 8.35 3.70
CA ILE A 72 9.08 8.48 3.13
C ILE A 72 9.29 7.54 1.93
N GLY A 73 8.50 6.47 1.82
CA GLY A 73 8.54 5.56 0.67
C GLY A 73 8.38 6.31 -0.65
N GLN A 74 9.15 5.93 -1.68
CA GLN A 74 9.21 6.63 -2.96
C GLN A 74 8.99 5.71 -4.16
N ASP A 75 9.00 4.41 -3.95
CA ASP A 75 8.91 3.41 -5.01
C ASP A 75 7.70 2.48 -4.84
N GLY A 76 7.25 1.89 -5.96
CA GLY A 76 6.06 1.04 -6.00
C GLY A 76 6.19 -0.19 -5.11
N THR A 77 7.38 -0.82 -5.06
CA THR A 77 7.63 -2.02 -4.24
C THR A 77 7.49 -1.71 -2.75
N SER A 78 8.05 -0.58 -2.28
CA SER A 78 7.86 -0.12 -0.91
C SER A 78 6.38 0.11 -0.59
N PHE A 79 5.63 0.75 -1.50
CA PHE A 79 4.20 0.99 -1.29
C PHE A 79 3.36 -0.28 -1.27
N GLU A 80 3.67 -1.26 -2.12
CA GLU A 80 3.01 -2.56 -2.11
C GLU A 80 3.19 -3.27 -0.76
N VAL A 81 4.44 -3.34 -0.27
CA VAL A 81 4.74 -3.98 1.02
C VAL A 81 4.13 -3.22 2.20
N ILE A 82 4.15 -1.88 2.18
CA ILE A 82 3.49 -1.06 3.22
C ILE A 82 1.99 -1.35 3.27
N ALA A 83 1.33 -1.47 2.11
CA ALA A 83 -0.10 -1.75 2.02
C ALA A 83 -0.49 -3.16 2.51
N ASP A 84 0.44 -4.10 2.60
CA ASP A 84 0.16 -5.43 3.16
C ASP A 84 -0.01 -5.41 4.69
N PHE A 85 0.66 -4.49 5.38
CA PHE A 85 0.64 -4.43 6.85
C PHE A 85 0.02 -3.14 7.42
N THR A 86 -0.31 -2.15 6.58
CA THR A 86 -0.93 -0.90 7.03
C THR A 86 -2.15 -0.58 6.18
N ASP A 87 -3.29 -0.39 6.84
CA ASP A 87 -4.54 0.05 6.23
C ASP A 87 -4.70 1.56 6.36
N GLY A 88 -5.22 2.19 5.29
CA GLY A 88 -5.68 3.58 5.27
C GLY A 88 -7.15 3.72 5.69
N LEU A 89 -7.73 4.90 5.46
CA LEU A 89 -9.16 5.12 5.68
C LEU A 89 -10.02 4.25 4.77
N MET A 90 -9.59 4.07 3.52
CA MET A 90 -10.26 3.26 2.50
C MET A 90 -9.28 2.23 1.93
N GLN A 91 -9.83 1.17 1.36
CA GLN A 91 -9.13 0.19 0.51
C GLN A 91 -9.70 0.24 -0.91
N MET A 92 -9.10 -0.50 -1.83
CA MET A 92 -9.62 -0.70 -3.18
C MET A 92 -10.15 -2.12 -3.33
N ASP A 93 -11.32 -2.27 -3.91
CA ASP A 93 -11.80 -3.60 -4.32
C ASP A 93 -11.13 -4.08 -5.61
N ALA A 94 -11.48 -5.29 -6.06
CA ALA A 94 -10.92 -5.90 -7.26
C ALA A 94 -11.25 -5.12 -8.55
N GLU A 95 -12.29 -4.30 -8.54
CA GLU A 95 -12.75 -3.45 -9.63
C GLU A 95 -12.11 -2.06 -9.60
N GLY A 96 -11.35 -1.75 -8.55
CA GLY A 96 -10.68 -0.47 -8.34
C GLY A 96 -11.58 0.62 -7.74
N ALA A 97 -12.67 0.23 -7.08
CA ALA A 97 -13.52 1.17 -6.36
C ALA A 97 -13.09 1.29 -4.88
N PRO A 98 -13.14 2.50 -4.29
CA PRO A 98 -12.81 2.67 -2.87
C PRO A 98 -13.90 2.04 -1.99
N ILE A 99 -13.48 1.19 -1.06
CA ILE A 99 -14.32 0.55 -0.06
C ILE A 99 -13.85 0.89 1.35
N PRO A 100 -14.71 0.82 2.39
CA PRO A 100 -14.32 1.03 3.78
C PRO A 100 -13.15 0.13 4.24
N ALA A 101 -12.21 0.73 5.01
CA ALA A 101 -11.13 0.02 5.68
C ALA A 101 -11.09 0.40 7.18
N ILE A 102 -10.17 1.30 7.60
CA ILE A 102 -10.22 1.84 8.98
C ILE A 102 -11.42 2.75 9.18
N ALA A 103 -11.84 3.52 8.16
CA ALA A 103 -13.13 4.22 8.22
C ALA A 103 -14.25 3.24 7.86
N GLU A 104 -15.23 3.06 8.76
CA GLU A 104 -16.44 2.27 8.48
C GLU A 104 -17.45 3.05 7.62
N SER A 105 -17.45 4.38 7.73
CA SER A 105 -18.33 5.26 6.97
C SER A 105 -17.73 6.67 6.85
N TYR A 106 -18.33 7.47 5.99
CA TYR A 106 -18.00 8.89 5.86
C TYR A 106 -19.24 9.71 5.50
N GLU A 107 -19.16 10.99 5.80
CA GLU A 107 -20.11 12.02 5.37
C GLU A 107 -19.39 13.06 4.52
N LEU A 108 -20.08 13.61 3.51
CA LEU A 108 -19.59 14.70 2.67
C LEU A 108 -20.55 15.88 2.80
N SER A 109 -20.01 17.06 3.09
CA SER A 109 -20.77 18.29 3.14
C SER A 109 -21.44 18.63 1.78
N GLU A 110 -22.51 19.39 1.81
CA GLU A 110 -23.28 19.77 0.58
C GLU A 110 -22.44 20.52 -0.45
N ASP A 111 -21.41 21.27 0.00
CA ASP A 111 -20.49 22.00 -0.88
C ASP A 111 -19.33 21.12 -1.40
N GLY A 112 -19.23 19.87 -0.92
CA GLY A 112 -18.21 18.92 -1.31
C GLY A 112 -16.82 19.22 -0.77
N LEU A 113 -16.69 20.08 0.27
CA LEU A 113 -15.40 20.53 0.78
C LEU A 113 -14.98 19.87 2.08
N THR A 114 -15.91 19.26 2.82
CA THR A 114 -15.61 18.65 4.11
C THR A 114 -16.02 17.19 4.13
N TYR A 115 -15.05 16.32 4.35
CA TYR A 115 -15.28 14.91 4.65
C TYR A 115 -15.20 14.70 6.16
N THR A 116 -16.16 13.96 6.73
CA THR A 116 -16.12 13.47 8.10
C THR A 116 -16.10 11.95 8.04
N PHE A 117 -14.98 11.34 8.42
CA PHE A 117 -14.81 9.89 8.47
C PHE A 117 -15.09 9.38 9.87
N HIS A 118 -15.85 8.31 9.98
CA HIS A 118 -16.09 7.57 11.22
C HIS A 118 -15.23 6.31 11.19
N LEU A 119 -14.29 6.20 12.11
CA LEU A 119 -13.41 5.05 12.23
C LEU A 119 -14.13 3.93 12.96
N ARG A 120 -13.85 2.69 12.58
CA ARG A 120 -14.34 1.52 13.30
C ARG A 120 -13.67 1.41 14.68
N ASP A 121 -14.42 1.01 15.68
CA ASP A 121 -14.00 0.96 17.08
C ASP A 121 -13.13 -0.25 17.44
N ASP A 122 -13.03 -1.24 16.53
CA ASP A 122 -12.21 -2.44 16.71
C ASP A 122 -10.83 -2.35 16.03
N ALA A 123 -10.51 -1.23 15.35
CA ALA A 123 -9.24 -1.04 14.70
C ALA A 123 -8.09 -0.91 15.70
N LYS A 124 -7.05 -1.74 15.55
CA LYS A 124 -5.92 -1.76 16.48
C LYS A 124 -4.59 -1.85 15.76
N TRP A 125 -3.62 -1.22 16.35
CA TRP A 125 -2.22 -1.45 16.04
C TRP A 125 -1.77 -2.82 16.54
N SER A 126 -0.71 -3.37 15.95
CA SER A 126 -0.16 -4.68 16.29
C SER A 126 0.35 -4.81 17.74
N ASN A 127 0.55 -3.70 18.43
CA ASN A 127 0.84 -3.65 19.87
C ASN A 127 -0.42 -3.66 20.76
N GLY A 128 -1.62 -3.71 20.15
CA GLY A 128 -2.90 -3.76 20.86
C GLY A 128 -3.51 -2.38 21.20
N VAL A 129 -2.82 -1.29 20.91
CA VAL A 129 -3.34 0.08 21.07
C VAL A 129 -4.39 0.35 19.98
N GLU A 130 -5.44 1.10 20.28
CA GLU A 130 -6.47 1.47 19.30
C GLU A 130 -5.90 2.42 18.22
N VAL A 131 -6.36 2.26 16.98
CA VAL A 131 -6.09 3.23 15.90
C VAL A 131 -7.08 4.36 16.06
N THR A 132 -6.58 5.58 16.14
CA THR A 132 -7.38 6.77 16.38
C THR A 132 -7.31 7.78 15.23
N ALA A 133 -8.24 8.72 15.21
CA ALA A 133 -8.21 9.85 14.28
C ALA A 133 -6.93 10.71 14.45
N ALA A 134 -6.37 10.76 15.67
CA ALA A 134 -5.10 11.45 15.92
C ALA A 134 -3.92 10.82 15.19
N ASP A 135 -3.91 9.49 14.98
CA ASP A 135 -2.85 8.80 14.22
C ASP A 135 -2.86 9.24 12.74
N PHE A 136 -4.03 9.47 12.16
CA PHE A 136 -4.18 10.03 10.81
C PHE A 136 -3.71 11.48 10.76
N VAL A 137 -4.12 12.31 11.72
CA VAL A 137 -3.66 13.72 11.81
C VAL A 137 -2.13 13.77 11.87
N PHE A 138 -1.51 12.97 12.72
CA PHE A 138 -0.07 12.92 12.85
C PHE A 138 0.62 12.45 11.56
N GLY A 139 0.17 11.34 10.95
CA GLY A 139 0.71 10.83 9.70
C GLY A 139 0.64 11.85 8.56
N TRP A 140 -0.51 12.53 8.40
CA TRP A 140 -0.70 13.53 7.36
C TRP A 140 0.12 14.81 7.60
N GLN A 141 0.25 15.23 8.85
CA GLN A 141 1.15 16.33 9.21
C GLN A 141 2.62 16.00 8.95
N ARG A 142 3.03 14.72 9.12
CA ARG A 142 4.36 14.27 8.73
C ARG A 142 4.58 14.37 7.21
N ALA A 143 3.57 13.99 6.41
CA ALA A 143 3.66 14.02 4.95
C ALA A 143 3.84 15.44 4.38
N VAL A 144 3.25 16.46 5.01
CA VAL A 144 3.35 17.86 4.54
C VAL A 144 4.46 18.65 5.24
N ASP A 145 5.07 18.14 6.32
CA ASP A 145 6.16 18.82 7.00
C ASP A 145 7.43 18.82 6.12
N PRO A 146 7.93 19.97 5.66
CA PRO A 146 9.09 20.04 4.78
C PRO A 146 10.36 19.44 5.39
N LYS A 147 10.40 19.27 6.71
CA LYS A 147 11.53 18.62 7.40
C LYS A 147 11.63 17.13 7.10
N ASN A 148 10.53 16.47 6.76
CA ASN A 148 10.49 15.05 6.46
C ASN A 148 10.81 14.76 4.98
N ALA A 149 10.84 15.79 4.13
CA ALA A 149 11.16 15.67 2.71
C ALA A 149 10.33 14.58 1.97
N CYS A 150 9.04 14.47 2.31
CA CYS A 150 8.12 13.54 1.65
C CYS A 150 7.97 13.91 0.17
N GLU A 151 8.47 13.08 -0.74
CA GLU A 151 8.36 13.35 -2.19
C GLU A 151 6.91 13.33 -2.67
N TYR A 152 6.05 12.54 -2.05
CA TYR A 152 4.64 12.44 -2.38
C TYR A 152 3.74 13.42 -1.62
N SER A 153 4.32 14.43 -0.96
CA SER A 153 3.55 15.50 -0.28
C SER A 153 2.58 16.21 -1.22
N TYR A 154 2.90 16.33 -2.52
CA TYR A 154 2.01 16.89 -3.54
C TYR A 154 0.69 16.12 -3.70
N MET A 155 0.63 14.86 -3.27
CA MET A 155 -0.62 14.11 -3.24
C MET A 155 -1.66 14.76 -2.32
N MET A 156 -1.21 15.43 -1.25
CA MET A 156 -2.12 16.17 -0.37
C MET A 156 -2.43 17.57 -0.89
N SER A 157 -1.44 18.29 -1.47
CA SER A 157 -1.63 19.68 -1.94
C SER A 157 -2.27 19.75 -3.31
N ASP A 158 -1.66 19.13 -4.33
CA ASP A 158 -2.05 19.33 -5.73
C ASP A 158 -3.15 18.36 -6.16
N ILE A 159 -3.11 17.13 -5.65
CA ILE A 159 -4.03 16.07 -6.05
C ILE A 159 -5.23 16.02 -5.10
N GLY A 160 -5.00 15.92 -3.80
CA GLY A 160 -6.03 15.81 -2.76
C GLY A 160 -6.65 17.14 -2.36
N GLN A 161 -5.99 18.26 -2.67
CA GLN A 161 -6.47 19.60 -2.36
C GLN A 161 -6.80 19.83 -0.88
N VAL A 162 -6.04 19.15 0.01
CA VAL A 162 -6.22 19.31 1.45
C VAL A 162 -5.87 20.75 1.83
N LYS A 163 -6.76 21.39 2.58
CA LYS A 163 -6.63 22.79 2.96
C LYS A 163 -5.29 23.06 3.66
N ASN A 164 -4.63 24.14 3.26
CA ASN A 164 -3.32 24.59 3.73
C ASN A 164 -2.13 23.67 3.40
N ALA A 165 -2.32 22.53 2.76
CA ALA A 165 -1.21 21.60 2.47
C ALA A 165 -0.11 22.25 1.62
N ALA A 166 -0.47 23.03 0.60
CA ALA A 166 0.50 23.71 -0.27
C ALA A 166 1.35 24.75 0.49
N GLU A 167 0.71 25.56 1.33
CA GLU A 167 1.39 26.60 2.13
C GLU A 167 2.32 25.99 3.19
N ILE A 168 1.92 24.83 3.77
CA ILE A 168 2.75 24.11 4.74
C ILE A 168 3.98 23.53 4.06
N ILE A 169 3.81 22.85 2.92
CA ILE A 169 4.91 22.30 2.11
C ILE A 169 5.88 23.41 1.68
N ALA A 170 5.36 24.61 1.34
CA ALA A 170 6.18 25.78 1.02
C ALA A 170 6.88 26.40 2.26
N GLY A 171 6.56 25.94 3.47
CA GLY A 171 7.10 26.49 4.72
C GLY A 171 6.48 27.83 5.13
N GLU A 172 5.32 28.19 4.58
CA GLU A 172 4.60 29.44 4.85
C GLU A 172 3.66 29.31 6.05
N LYS A 173 3.24 28.07 6.38
CA LYS A 173 2.38 27.75 7.52
C LYS A 173 2.95 26.62 8.36
N ASP A 174 2.50 26.53 9.62
CA ASP A 174 2.81 25.41 10.50
C ASP A 174 1.97 24.18 10.12
N LYS A 175 2.55 22.99 10.26
CA LYS A 175 1.85 21.72 9.94
C LYS A 175 0.56 21.49 10.73
N SER A 176 0.44 22.09 11.92
CA SER A 176 -0.79 22.04 12.73
C SER A 176 -1.96 22.80 12.11
N GLU A 177 -1.72 23.62 11.06
CA GLU A 177 -2.77 24.31 10.33
C GLU A 177 -3.33 23.49 9.15
N LEU A 178 -2.85 22.25 8.93
CA LEU A 178 -3.37 21.36 7.90
C LEU A 178 -4.87 21.13 8.10
N GLY A 179 -5.64 21.14 7.01
CA GLY A 179 -7.08 20.91 7.02
C GLY A 179 -7.48 19.47 7.40
N VAL A 180 -6.89 18.93 8.45
CA VAL A 180 -7.23 17.62 9.03
C VAL A 180 -7.34 17.76 10.55
N THR A 181 -8.41 17.23 11.14
CA THR A 181 -8.69 17.39 12.58
C THR A 181 -9.33 16.12 13.14
N ALA A 182 -8.81 15.62 14.24
CA ALA A 182 -9.48 14.64 15.06
C ALA A 182 -10.54 15.36 15.92
N LEU A 183 -11.81 15.11 15.66
CA LEU A 183 -12.90 15.67 16.47
C LEU A 183 -13.06 14.91 17.78
N ASP A 184 -12.78 13.62 17.74
CA ASP A 184 -12.64 12.68 18.86
C ASP A 184 -11.77 11.50 18.39
N ASP A 185 -11.64 10.44 19.20
CA ASP A 185 -10.76 9.32 18.91
C ASP A 185 -11.17 8.55 17.64
N THR A 186 -12.44 8.56 17.26
CA THR A 186 -13.00 7.81 16.13
C THR A 186 -13.54 8.68 15.01
N THR A 187 -13.45 10.02 15.13
CA THR A 187 -14.02 10.94 14.13
C THR A 187 -12.93 11.85 13.56
N LEU A 188 -12.62 11.65 12.28
CA LEU A 188 -11.65 12.45 11.52
C LEU A 188 -12.36 13.38 10.56
N GLN A 189 -12.09 14.68 10.64
CA GLN A 189 -12.59 15.67 9.70
C GLN A 189 -11.47 16.14 8.78
N VAL A 190 -11.78 16.24 7.47
CA VAL A 190 -10.86 16.71 6.44
C VAL A 190 -11.52 17.83 5.64
N GLU A 191 -10.84 18.98 5.55
CA GLU A 191 -11.27 20.13 4.76
C GLU A 191 -10.42 20.23 3.49
N LEU A 192 -11.09 20.47 2.35
CA LEU A 192 -10.47 20.64 1.03
C LEU A 192 -10.57 22.10 0.57
N ASN A 193 -9.64 22.54 -0.29
CA ASN A 193 -9.69 23.84 -0.93
C ASN A 193 -10.75 23.90 -2.05
N VAL A 194 -10.94 22.78 -2.74
CA VAL A 194 -11.94 22.62 -3.83
C VAL A 194 -12.51 21.20 -3.77
N PRO A 195 -13.74 20.97 -4.29
CA PRO A 195 -14.29 19.62 -4.32
C PRO A 195 -13.47 18.69 -5.21
N VAL A 196 -13.13 17.49 -4.68
CA VAL A 196 -12.34 16.46 -5.36
C VAL A 196 -13.15 15.18 -5.44
N SER A 197 -13.68 14.83 -6.62
CA SER A 197 -14.58 13.70 -6.80
C SER A 197 -13.92 12.33 -6.60
N TYR A 198 -12.60 12.25 -6.72
CA TYR A 198 -11.81 11.03 -6.52
C TYR A 198 -11.08 11.01 -5.17
N PHE A 199 -11.41 11.90 -4.23
CA PHE A 199 -10.72 12.02 -2.95
C PHE A 199 -10.64 10.71 -2.18
N LEU A 200 -11.73 9.93 -2.15
CA LEU A 200 -11.76 8.63 -1.46
C LEU A 200 -10.77 7.63 -2.04
N SER A 201 -10.52 7.68 -3.36
CA SER A 201 -9.52 6.82 -4.00
C SER A 201 -8.08 7.17 -3.64
N LEU A 202 -7.83 8.31 -3.02
CA LEU A 202 -6.49 8.67 -2.53
C LEU A 202 -6.22 8.05 -1.15
N MET A 203 -7.27 7.67 -0.40
CA MET A 203 -7.16 7.25 0.99
C MET A 203 -6.51 5.86 1.18
N TYR A 204 -6.35 5.08 0.09
CA TYR A 204 -5.58 3.84 0.11
C TYR A 204 -4.09 4.04 -0.24
N PHE A 205 -3.68 5.26 -0.60
CA PHE A 205 -2.29 5.54 -0.95
C PHE A 205 -1.45 5.80 0.32
N PRO A 206 -0.26 5.20 0.46
CA PRO A 206 0.51 5.20 1.72
C PRO A 206 0.77 6.58 2.34
N THR A 207 0.93 7.63 1.54
CA THR A 207 1.10 9.01 2.05
C THR A 207 -0.05 9.44 2.99
N PHE A 208 -1.26 8.87 2.82
CA PHE A 208 -2.44 9.15 3.66
C PHE A 208 -2.63 8.13 4.80
N TYR A 209 -1.68 7.23 5.03
CA TYR A 209 -1.79 6.24 6.10
C TYR A 209 -1.53 6.84 7.48
N PRO A 210 -2.12 6.24 8.52
CA PRO A 210 -1.92 6.70 9.90
C PRO A 210 -0.52 6.33 10.41
N VAL A 211 -0.05 7.07 11.38
CA VAL A 211 1.16 6.75 12.16
C VAL A 211 0.87 7.01 13.63
N ASN A 212 1.14 6.04 14.49
CA ASN A 212 0.98 6.22 15.92
C ASN A 212 2.10 7.13 16.46
N GLU A 213 1.73 8.33 16.94
CA GLU A 213 2.67 9.35 17.38
C GLU A 213 3.49 8.90 18.59
N GLU A 214 2.85 8.24 19.56
CA GLU A 214 3.53 7.78 20.78
C GLU A 214 4.62 6.76 20.42
N PHE A 215 4.28 5.76 19.60
CA PHE A 215 5.24 4.77 19.13
C PHE A 215 6.35 5.42 18.29
N TYR A 216 6.00 6.27 17.34
CA TYR A 216 6.97 7.00 16.51
C TYR A 216 8.01 7.74 17.38
N ASN A 217 7.57 8.42 18.44
CA ASN A 217 8.46 9.16 19.32
C ASN A 217 9.44 8.26 20.12
N THR A 218 9.16 6.96 20.24
CA THR A 218 10.08 6.00 20.86
C THR A 218 11.23 5.58 19.96
N CYS A 219 11.06 5.68 18.62
CA CYS A 219 12.01 5.14 17.64
C CYS A 219 12.20 6.05 16.40
N ALA A 220 11.98 7.37 16.52
CA ALA A 220 11.94 8.31 15.39
C ALA A 220 13.10 8.18 14.39
N ASP A 221 14.34 7.99 14.89
CA ASP A 221 15.55 7.88 14.06
C ASP A 221 15.63 6.52 13.30
N THR A 222 14.87 5.52 13.73
CA THR A 222 14.86 4.16 13.19
C THR A 222 13.44 3.70 12.82
N PHE A 223 12.47 4.61 12.82
CA PHE A 223 11.08 4.27 12.51
C PHE A 223 10.99 3.54 11.17
N ALA A 224 10.21 2.45 11.16
CA ALA A 224 9.97 1.62 9.98
C ALA A 224 11.24 1.03 9.33
N SER A 225 12.31 0.78 10.10
CA SER A 225 13.56 0.17 9.62
C SER A 225 13.77 -1.29 10.06
N SER A 226 12.94 -1.78 10.96
CA SER A 226 12.94 -3.17 11.44
C SER A 226 11.55 -3.56 11.97
N PRO A 227 11.29 -4.85 12.23
CA PRO A 227 10.05 -5.29 12.87
C PRO A 227 9.75 -4.58 14.20
N GLU A 228 10.78 -4.34 15.01
CA GLU A 228 10.63 -3.71 16.32
C GLU A 228 10.31 -2.23 16.24
N THR A 229 10.57 -1.60 15.11
CA THR A 229 10.33 -0.17 14.86
C THR A 229 9.21 0.10 13.87
N THR A 230 8.42 -0.95 13.57
CA THR A 230 7.27 -0.89 12.64
C THR A 230 6.01 -1.36 13.36
N LEU A 231 4.95 -0.55 13.36
CA LEU A 231 3.61 -0.97 13.76
C LEU A 231 2.76 -1.23 12.52
N ALA A 232 1.97 -2.29 12.61
CA ALA A 232 0.95 -2.64 11.63
C ALA A 232 -0.44 -2.39 12.19
N ASN A 233 -1.40 -2.06 11.33
CA ASN A 233 -2.83 -2.01 11.65
C ASN A 233 -3.68 -2.75 10.59
N GLY A 234 -3.02 -3.40 9.63
CA GLY A 234 -3.61 -4.23 8.58
C GLY A 234 -3.64 -5.72 8.96
N ALA A 235 -3.85 -6.56 7.93
CA ALA A 235 -4.01 -8.01 8.09
C ALA A 235 -2.70 -8.74 8.45
N PHE A 236 -1.55 -8.13 8.20
CA PHE A 236 -0.24 -8.72 8.44
C PHE A 236 0.62 -7.85 9.35
N VAL A 237 1.62 -8.46 9.95
CA VAL A 237 2.70 -7.78 10.67
C VAL A 237 4.04 -8.16 10.05
N LEU A 238 4.99 -7.24 10.12
CA LEU A 238 6.35 -7.47 9.70
C LEU A 238 7.03 -8.42 10.68
N ASP A 239 7.44 -9.59 10.20
CA ASP A 239 8.13 -10.61 11.01
C ASP A 239 9.64 -10.53 10.86
N SER A 240 10.14 -10.34 9.63
CA SER A 240 11.53 -10.03 9.37
C SER A 240 11.72 -9.12 8.17
N TYR A 241 12.66 -8.20 8.31
CA TYR A 241 13.10 -7.27 7.26
C TYR A 241 14.55 -6.88 7.49
N GLU A 242 15.36 -7.00 6.47
CA GLU A 242 16.70 -6.45 6.43
C GLU A 242 16.82 -5.54 5.21
N PRO A 243 17.24 -4.28 5.37
CA PRO A 243 17.48 -3.39 4.23
C PRO A 243 18.40 -4.04 3.20
N ALA A 244 18.04 -3.96 1.93
CA ALA A 244 18.70 -4.61 0.81
C ALA A 244 18.59 -6.16 0.78
N ALA A 245 17.84 -6.79 1.67
CA ALA A 245 17.46 -8.19 1.51
C ALA A 245 16.46 -8.34 0.35
N THR A 246 16.46 -9.51 -0.27
CA THR A 246 15.49 -9.86 -1.33
C THR A 246 14.26 -10.57 -0.79
N THR A 247 14.13 -10.67 0.52
CA THR A 247 13.04 -11.40 1.19
C THR A 247 12.56 -10.62 2.38
N ILE A 248 11.25 -10.44 2.46
CA ILE A 248 10.53 -9.86 3.59
C ILE A 248 9.54 -10.92 4.07
N HIS A 249 9.46 -11.12 5.37
CA HIS A 249 8.47 -12.03 5.94
C HIS A 249 7.35 -11.23 6.61
N LEU A 250 6.13 -11.48 6.16
CA LEU A 250 4.91 -10.98 6.76
C LEU A 250 4.14 -12.15 7.36
N ARG A 251 3.61 -11.97 8.56
CA ARG A 251 2.80 -12.96 9.28
C ARG A 251 1.40 -12.40 9.50
N CYS A 252 0.38 -13.22 9.26
CA CYS A 252 -1.01 -12.89 9.55
C CYS A 252 -1.22 -12.66 11.07
N VAL A 253 -2.01 -11.66 11.42
CA VAL A 253 -2.34 -11.31 12.82
C VAL A 253 -3.47 -12.16 13.35
#